data_be7e65344ea11573aa19bae069d41054
#
_entry.id   be7e65344ea11573aa19bae069d41054
#
_cell.length_a   1.000
_cell.length_b   1.000
_cell.length_c   1.000
_cell.angle_alpha   90.00
_cell.angle_beta   90.00
_cell.angle_gamma   90.00
#
_symmetry.space_group_name_H-M   'P 1'
#
loop_
_entity.id
_entity.type
_entity.pdbx_description
1 polymer ?
#
loop_
_entity_poly.entity_id
_entity_poly.type
_entity_poly.pdbx_seq_one_letter_code
_entity_poly.pdbx_strand_id
1 'polypeptide(L)'
;MNGVAGRARDEFSAVSSSLPRFYPGLYDDFLNVLPEAERAQPIQAYFRRILDPSPDVNIPAARAWGETERILSEHEPNRTRLDQAALSSSRGTPATPFMEAHYFANNCFMKPNQLLRGAGRLQGIPGIIVQGRYDLLCPPATSHALSALWREAEIRFVEGAGHTLYDPGVRDAVMKAIADMASRISK
;
A
#
# COMPACT_ATOMS: atom_id res chain seq x y z
N MET A 1 7.29 -26.01 6.92
CA MET A 1 7.84 -25.11 5.87
C MET A 1 6.73 -24.66 4.92
N ASN A 2 5.77 -23.86 5.44
CA ASN A 2 4.62 -23.36 4.67
C ASN A 2 4.59 -21.83 4.81
N GLY A 3 5.51 -21.10 4.16
CA GLY A 3 5.66 -19.70 4.50
C GLY A 3 5.93 -18.71 3.38
N VAL A 4 5.93 -19.09 2.11
CA VAL A 4 6.37 -18.17 1.05
C VAL A 4 5.39 -18.04 -0.14
N ALA A 5 4.38 -18.87 -0.23
CA ALA A 5 3.42 -18.88 -1.35
C ALA A 5 2.34 -17.79 -1.27
N GLY A 6 2.32 -16.98 -0.21
CA GLY A 6 1.24 -16.04 0.12
C GLY A 6 1.51 -14.56 -0.13
N ARG A 7 2.73 -14.08 -0.31
CA ARG A 7 3.08 -12.68 -0.05
C ARG A 7 2.50 -11.63 -0.99
N ALA A 8 2.21 -11.91 -2.25
CA ALA A 8 1.43 -10.97 -3.07
C ALA A 8 -0.06 -10.94 -2.66
N ARG A 9 -0.55 -12.02 -2.01
CA ARG A 9 -1.85 -12.01 -1.30
C ARG A 9 -1.73 -11.39 0.08
N ASP A 10 -0.55 -11.39 0.69
CA ASP A 10 -0.29 -10.88 2.04
C ASP A 10 -0.19 -9.35 2.07
N GLU A 11 0.15 -8.67 0.98
CA GLU A 11 0.07 -7.21 0.86
C GLU A 11 -1.38 -6.73 0.89
N PHE A 12 -2.31 -7.45 0.26
CA PHE A 12 -3.75 -7.23 0.45
C PHE A 12 -4.24 -7.68 1.81
N SER A 13 -3.60 -8.69 2.39
CA SER A 13 -3.87 -9.12 3.74
C SER A 13 -3.44 -8.08 4.78
N ALA A 14 -2.48 -7.19 4.49
CA ALA A 14 -2.11 -6.13 5.41
C ALA A 14 -3.27 -5.14 5.66
N VAL A 15 -3.96 -4.67 4.63
CA VAL A 15 -5.17 -3.86 4.82
C VAL A 15 -6.25 -4.67 5.53
N SER A 16 -6.49 -5.92 5.15
CA SER A 16 -7.53 -6.76 5.75
C SER A 16 -7.16 -7.33 7.12
N SER A 17 -5.88 -7.49 7.46
CA SER A 17 -5.43 -8.03 8.75
C SER A 17 -4.99 -6.94 9.74
N SER A 18 -4.40 -5.86 9.27
CA SER A 18 -3.92 -4.77 10.13
C SER A 18 -5.02 -3.76 10.43
N LEU A 19 -5.85 -3.42 9.44
CA LEU A 19 -6.92 -2.43 9.59
C LEU A 19 -7.85 -2.72 10.78
N PRO A 20 -8.46 -3.91 10.94
CA PRO A 20 -9.33 -4.18 12.08
C PRO A 20 -8.61 -4.22 13.42
N ARG A 21 -7.29 -4.44 13.43
CA ARG A 21 -6.50 -4.51 14.66
C ARG A 21 -6.04 -3.15 15.18
N PHE A 22 -5.62 -2.27 14.27
CA PHE A 22 -5.08 -0.96 14.62
C PHE A 22 -6.11 0.17 14.53
N TYR A 23 -7.08 0.03 13.62
CA TYR A 23 -8.11 1.03 13.34
C TYR A 23 -9.50 0.38 13.25
N PRO A 24 -10.04 -0.23 14.34
CA PRO A 24 -11.32 -0.96 14.29
C PRO A 24 -12.49 -0.08 13.83
N GLY A 25 -12.54 1.18 14.28
CA GLY A 25 -13.59 2.11 13.84
C GLY A 25 -13.51 2.47 12.35
N LEU A 26 -12.30 2.61 11.79
CA LEU A 26 -12.11 2.81 10.36
C LEU A 26 -12.52 1.54 9.58
N TYR A 27 -12.26 0.37 10.13
CA TYR A 27 -12.70 -0.88 9.52
C TYR A 27 -14.22 -1.00 9.49
N ASP A 28 -14.90 -0.60 10.55
CA ASP A 28 -16.37 -0.53 10.56
C ASP A 28 -16.90 0.43 9.50
N ASP A 29 -16.30 1.62 9.38
CA ASP A 29 -16.67 2.58 8.34
C ASP A 29 -16.43 2.01 6.93
N PHE A 30 -15.30 1.35 6.72
CA PHE A 30 -14.94 0.69 5.48
C PHE A 30 -15.97 -0.39 5.10
N LEU A 31 -16.37 -1.23 6.05
CA LEU A 31 -17.40 -2.24 5.81
C LEU A 31 -18.78 -1.61 5.55
N ASN A 32 -19.11 -0.51 6.20
CA ASN A 32 -20.44 0.12 6.07
C ASN A 32 -20.71 0.77 4.70
N VAL A 33 -19.67 1.03 3.91
CA VAL A 33 -19.83 1.45 2.50
C VAL A 33 -20.35 0.29 1.62
N LEU A 34 -20.11 -0.96 2.04
CA LEU A 34 -20.53 -2.14 1.30
C LEU A 34 -21.92 -2.62 1.76
N PRO A 35 -22.77 -3.12 0.84
CA PRO A 35 -23.93 -3.90 1.21
C PRO A 35 -23.57 -5.05 2.15
N GLU A 36 -24.46 -5.36 3.08
CA GLU A 36 -24.22 -6.39 4.10
C GLU A 36 -23.81 -7.75 3.50
N ALA A 37 -24.47 -8.15 2.42
CA ALA A 37 -24.17 -9.41 1.71
C ALA A 37 -22.75 -9.49 1.12
N GLU A 38 -22.07 -8.35 0.97
CA GLU A 38 -20.73 -8.29 0.38
C GLU A 38 -19.60 -8.19 1.43
N ARG A 39 -19.94 -7.93 2.70
CA ARG A 39 -18.97 -7.67 3.78
C ARG A 39 -18.14 -8.88 4.18
N ALA A 40 -18.56 -10.08 3.81
CA ALA A 40 -17.77 -11.30 4.08
C ALA A 40 -16.45 -11.37 3.28
N GLN A 41 -16.36 -10.67 2.14
CA GLN A 41 -15.17 -10.60 1.31
C GLN A 41 -14.92 -9.14 0.86
N PRO A 42 -14.59 -8.24 1.79
CA PRO A 42 -14.63 -6.81 1.55
C PRO A 42 -13.67 -6.34 0.45
N ILE A 43 -12.46 -6.87 0.39
CA ILE A 43 -11.47 -6.46 -0.63
C ILE A 43 -11.98 -6.79 -2.05
N GLN A 44 -12.47 -8.01 -2.27
CA GLN A 44 -13.03 -8.41 -3.56
C GLN A 44 -14.30 -7.62 -3.91
N ALA A 45 -15.11 -7.29 -2.90
CA ALA A 45 -16.28 -6.46 -3.08
C ALA A 45 -15.90 -5.04 -3.52
N TYR A 46 -14.91 -4.44 -2.87
CA TYR A 46 -14.37 -3.14 -3.27
C TYR A 46 -13.84 -3.14 -4.70
N PHE A 47 -13.05 -4.12 -5.10
CA PHE A 47 -12.52 -4.19 -6.47
C PHE A 47 -13.64 -4.30 -7.50
N ARG A 48 -14.64 -5.14 -7.26
CA ARG A 48 -15.80 -5.23 -8.17
C ARG A 48 -16.54 -3.89 -8.28
N ARG A 49 -16.75 -3.21 -7.14
CA ARG A 49 -17.46 -1.93 -7.12
C ARG A 49 -16.66 -0.80 -7.74
N ILE A 50 -15.37 -0.68 -7.46
CA ILE A 50 -14.52 0.33 -8.06
C ILE A 50 -14.46 0.18 -9.59
N LEU A 51 -14.48 -1.05 -10.10
CA LEU A 51 -14.45 -1.34 -11.52
C LEU A 51 -15.85 -1.37 -12.18
N ASP A 52 -16.92 -1.12 -11.42
CA ASP A 52 -18.29 -1.06 -11.96
C ASP A 52 -18.42 0.17 -12.89
N PRO A 53 -19.10 0.05 -14.04
CA PRO A 53 -19.29 1.17 -14.96
C PRO A 53 -20.22 2.27 -14.42
N SER A 54 -21.07 1.96 -13.42
CA SER A 54 -21.99 2.93 -12.83
C SER A 54 -21.32 3.87 -11.85
N PRO A 55 -21.37 5.21 -12.07
CA PRO A 55 -20.81 6.19 -11.14
C PRO A 55 -21.41 6.09 -9.73
N ASP A 56 -22.67 5.72 -9.58
CA ASP A 56 -23.35 5.57 -8.29
C ASP A 56 -22.78 4.39 -7.47
N VAL A 57 -22.12 3.44 -8.13
CA VAL A 57 -21.47 2.28 -7.50
C VAL A 57 -19.98 2.51 -7.30
N ASN A 58 -19.29 2.98 -8.36
CA ASN A 58 -17.82 3.05 -8.32
C ASN A 58 -17.28 4.24 -7.51
N ILE A 59 -17.92 5.41 -7.59
CA ILE A 59 -17.42 6.62 -6.92
C ILE A 59 -17.37 6.48 -5.40
N PRO A 60 -18.43 6.05 -4.69
CA PRO A 60 -18.36 5.86 -3.25
C PRO A 60 -17.31 4.83 -2.83
N ALA A 61 -17.21 3.73 -3.57
CA ALA A 61 -16.24 2.68 -3.29
C ALA A 61 -14.79 3.17 -3.50
N ALA A 62 -14.52 3.85 -4.62
CA ALA A 62 -13.18 4.38 -4.91
C ALA A 62 -12.75 5.44 -3.87
N ARG A 63 -13.66 6.28 -3.42
CA ARG A 63 -13.37 7.29 -2.40
C ARG A 63 -13.11 6.67 -1.03
N ALA A 64 -13.92 5.69 -0.63
CA ALA A 64 -13.73 5.00 0.65
C ALA A 64 -12.40 4.24 0.66
N TRP A 65 -12.05 3.59 -0.44
CA TRP A 65 -10.76 2.92 -0.63
C TRP A 65 -9.62 3.92 -0.48
N GLY A 66 -9.58 4.96 -1.31
CA GLY A 66 -8.49 5.94 -1.30
C GLY A 66 -8.35 6.70 0.01
N GLU A 67 -9.47 7.03 0.69
CA GLU A 67 -9.41 7.68 2.00
C GLU A 67 -8.91 6.73 3.10
N THR A 68 -9.26 5.44 3.03
CA THR A 68 -8.72 4.42 3.93
C THR A 68 -7.21 4.28 3.77
N GLU A 69 -6.72 4.20 2.52
CA GLU A 69 -5.28 4.15 2.25
C GLU A 69 -4.56 5.42 2.69
N ARG A 70 -5.15 6.59 2.46
CA ARG A 70 -4.59 7.85 2.94
C ARG A 70 -4.38 7.83 4.45
N ILE A 71 -5.39 7.37 5.21
CA ILE A 71 -5.29 7.26 6.67
C ILE A 71 -4.17 6.27 7.06
N LEU A 72 -4.11 5.12 6.41
CA LEU A 72 -3.12 4.08 6.70
C LEU A 72 -1.71 4.45 6.22
N SER A 73 -1.57 5.42 5.33
CA SER A 73 -0.26 5.86 4.82
C SER A 73 0.51 6.73 5.80
N GLU A 74 -0.19 7.45 6.69
CA GLU A 74 0.39 8.36 7.66
C GLU A 74 0.72 7.62 8.97
N HIS A 75 1.87 7.92 9.59
CA HIS A 75 2.19 7.38 10.91
C HIS A 75 1.25 7.94 11.99
N GLU A 76 0.99 9.25 11.94
CA GLU A 76 0.07 9.96 12.83
C GLU A 76 -1.03 10.65 12.02
N PRO A 77 -2.05 9.90 11.56
CA PRO A 77 -3.11 10.48 10.76
C PRO A 77 -3.95 11.46 11.58
N ASN A 78 -4.28 12.58 10.97
CA ASN A 78 -5.13 13.60 11.59
C ASN A 78 -6.59 13.16 11.80
N ARG A 79 -7.00 12.08 11.15
CA ARG A 79 -8.30 11.41 11.27
C ARG A 79 -8.12 9.91 11.17
N THR A 80 -8.94 9.19 11.94
CA THR A 80 -8.96 7.72 11.96
C THR A 80 -10.35 7.16 11.64
N ARG A 81 -11.20 7.96 10.97
CA ARG A 81 -12.56 7.60 10.53
C ARG A 81 -12.82 8.14 9.12
N LEU A 82 -13.65 7.45 8.35
CA LEU A 82 -14.10 7.96 7.05
C LEU A 82 -15.04 9.18 7.24
N ASP A 83 -14.84 10.19 6.44
CA ASP A 83 -15.73 11.35 6.37
C ASP A 83 -16.85 11.05 5.36
N GLN A 84 -18.05 10.77 5.85
CA GLN A 84 -19.22 10.46 5.03
C GLN A 84 -19.58 11.59 4.06
N ALA A 85 -19.35 12.86 4.46
CA ALA A 85 -19.57 13.99 3.58
C ALA A 85 -18.55 14.02 2.42
N ALA A 86 -17.30 13.66 2.69
CA ALA A 86 -16.28 13.54 1.66
C ALA A 86 -16.57 12.40 0.66
N LEU A 87 -17.13 11.28 1.12
CA LEU A 87 -17.52 10.17 0.24
C LEU A 87 -18.64 10.57 -0.74
N SER A 88 -19.53 11.47 -0.33
CA SER A 88 -20.68 11.92 -1.12
C SER A 88 -20.38 13.20 -1.92
N SER A 89 -19.18 13.75 -1.86
CA SER A 89 -18.86 15.05 -2.47
C SER A 89 -18.89 15.01 -4.01
N SER A 90 -19.11 16.14 -4.65
CA SER A 90 -19.06 16.31 -6.11
C SER A 90 -17.64 16.49 -6.66
N ARG A 91 -16.60 16.46 -5.81
CA ARG A 91 -15.20 16.55 -6.25
C ARG A 91 -14.82 15.33 -7.09
N GLY A 92 -13.92 15.53 -8.04
CA GLY A 92 -13.43 14.43 -8.88
C GLY A 92 -12.92 13.23 -8.04
N THR A 93 -13.15 12.03 -8.55
CA THR A 93 -12.68 10.81 -7.89
C THR A 93 -11.21 10.59 -8.28
N PRO A 94 -10.32 10.27 -7.34
CA PRO A 94 -8.93 9.99 -7.66
C PRO A 94 -8.82 8.77 -8.58
N ALA A 95 -7.89 8.78 -9.52
CA ALA A 95 -7.68 7.68 -10.47
C ALA A 95 -6.98 6.47 -9.82
N THR A 96 -6.23 6.66 -8.74
CA THR A 96 -5.44 5.62 -8.08
C THR A 96 -6.26 4.40 -7.70
N PRO A 97 -7.42 4.50 -7.01
CA PRO A 97 -8.22 3.32 -6.65
C PRO A 97 -8.66 2.48 -7.85
N PHE A 98 -8.91 3.10 -9.01
CA PHE A 98 -9.28 2.35 -10.23
C PHE A 98 -8.09 1.56 -10.77
N MET A 99 -6.91 2.17 -10.79
CA MET A 99 -5.68 1.48 -11.21
C MET A 99 -5.34 0.33 -10.27
N GLU A 100 -5.39 0.57 -8.98
CA GLU A 100 -5.14 -0.44 -7.95
C GLU A 100 -6.12 -1.60 -8.06
N ALA A 101 -7.43 -1.34 -8.10
CA ALA A 101 -8.43 -2.37 -8.25
C ALA A 101 -8.21 -3.19 -9.54
N HIS A 102 -7.85 -2.55 -10.64
CA HIS A 102 -7.54 -3.23 -11.91
C HIS A 102 -6.31 -4.15 -11.77
N TYR A 103 -5.21 -3.64 -11.24
CA TYR A 103 -4.00 -4.45 -11.05
C TYR A 103 -4.22 -5.58 -10.04
N PHE A 104 -4.85 -5.26 -8.95
CA PHE A 104 -5.02 -6.19 -7.83
C PHE A 104 -6.02 -7.30 -8.13
N ALA A 105 -7.15 -6.99 -8.77
CA ALA A 105 -8.08 -8.01 -9.25
C ALA A 105 -7.43 -9.01 -10.22
N ASN A 106 -6.35 -8.58 -10.91
CA ASN A 106 -5.58 -9.40 -11.84
C ASN A 106 -4.23 -9.89 -11.26
N ASN A 107 -4.06 -9.94 -9.93
CA ASN A 107 -2.81 -10.34 -9.26
C ASN A 107 -1.58 -9.57 -9.78
N CYS A 108 -1.74 -8.26 -10.08
CA CYS A 108 -0.73 -7.39 -10.68
C CYS A 108 -0.13 -7.94 -11.99
N PHE A 109 -0.84 -8.85 -12.67
CA PHE A 109 -0.36 -9.56 -13.87
C PHE A 109 0.95 -10.32 -13.63
N MET A 110 1.24 -10.71 -12.39
CA MET A 110 2.46 -11.37 -11.98
C MET A 110 2.18 -12.75 -11.36
N LYS A 111 3.15 -13.64 -11.49
CA LYS A 111 3.15 -14.90 -10.74
C LYS A 111 3.50 -14.64 -9.26
N PRO A 112 2.97 -15.43 -8.31
CA PRO A 112 3.30 -15.27 -6.89
C PRO A 112 4.81 -15.19 -6.65
N ASN A 113 5.24 -14.19 -5.87
CA ASN A 113 6.66 -13.91 -5.54
C ASN A 113 7.59 -13.72 -6.76
N GLN A 114 7.06 -13.31 -7.92
CA GLN A 114 7.86 -13.18 -9.15
C GLN A 114 9.01 -12.19 -8.97
N LEU A 115 8.78 -11.06 -8.28
CA LEU A 115 9.81 -10.05 -8.04
C LEU A 115 10.92 -10.59 -7.12
N LEU A 116 10.56 -11.23 -6.01
CA LEU A 116 11.55 -11.81 -5.09
C LEU A 116 12.35 -12.94 -5.75
N ARG A 117 11.69 -13.80 -6.55
CA ARG A 117 12.41 -14.83 -7.32
C ARG A 117 13.32 -14.25 -8.39
N GLY A 118 12.99 -13.08 -8.90
CA GLY A 118 13.78 -12.35 -9.89
C GLY A 118 14.87 -11.45 -9.30
N ALA A 119 14.95 -11.31 -7.98
CA ALA A 119 15.85 -10.35 -7.31
C ALA A 119 17.33 -10.62 -7.60
N GLY A 120 17.73 -11.87 -7.88
CA GLY A 120 19.08 -12.19 -8.32
C GLY A 120 19.53 -11.47 -9.60
N ARG A 121 18.60 -10.95 -10.42
CA ARG A 121 18.92 -10.14 -11.61
C ARG A 121 19.45 -8.75 -11.25
N LEU A 122 19.27 -8.33 -10.00
CA LEU A 122 19.75 -7.04 -9.49
C LEU A 122 21.21 -7.14 -9.00
N GLN A 123 21.83 -8.31 -9.06
CA GLN A 123 23.22 -8.50 -8.67
C GLN A 123 24.14 -7.57 -9.47
N GLY A 124 25.04 -6.88 -8.77
CA GLY A 124 25.96 -5.88 -9.35
C GLY A 124 25.32 -4.50 -9.57
N ILE A 125 24.03 -4.32 -9.31
CA ILE A 125 23.35 -3.04 -9.41
C ILE A 125 23.22 -2.45 -8.01
N PRO A 126 23.83 -1.27 -7.70
CA PRO A 126 23.67 -0.65 -6.39
C PRO A 126 22.22 -0.17 -6.19
N GLY A 127 21.71 -0.27 -4.96
CA GLY A 127 20.37 0.17 -4.60
C GLY A 127 20.28 0.77 -3.21
N ILE A 128 19.33 1.66 -3.00
CA ILE A 128 18.95 2.16 -1.68
C ILE A 128 17.44 2.04 -1.54
N ILE A 129 17.00 1.34 -0.51
CA ILE A 129 15.58 1.20 -0.15
C ILE A 129 15.34 2.11 1.06
N VAL A 130 14.45 3.10 0.94
CA VAL A 130 13.99 3.92 2.07
C VAL A 130 12.64 3.38 2.52
N GLN A 131 12.52 3.04 3.80
CA GLN A 131 11.35 2.36 4.36
C GLN A 131 10.90 3.02 5.67
N GLY A 132 9.64 3.45 5.73
CA GLY A 132 9.03 3.86 6.99
C GLY A 132 8.88 2.67 7.94
N ARG A 133 9.21 2.87 9.22
CA ARG A 133 9.16 1.80 10.22
C ARG A 133 7.74 1.28 10.47
N TYR A 134 6.76 2.18 10.41
CA TYR A 134 5.35 1.90 10.70
C TYR A 134 4.46 1.91 9.46
N ASP A 135 5.04 1.62 8.30
CA ASP A 135 4.30 1.52 7.04
C ASP A 135 3.30 0.34 7.10
N LEU A 136 2.02 0.69 7.16
CA LEU A 136 0.92 -0.28 7.22
C LEU A 136 0.43 -0.73 5.83
N LEU A 137 0.77 0.00 4.78
CA LEU A 137 0.41 -0.34 3.40
C LEU A 137 1.46 -1.27 2.77
N CYS A 138 2.73 -0.90 2.89
CA CYS A 138 3.86 -1.70 2.42
C CYS A 138 4.77 -2.08 3.59
N PRO A 139 4.43 -3.12 4.37
CA PRO A 139 5.14 -3.43 5.60
C PRO A 139 6.64 -3.66 5.41
N PRO A 140 7.48 -3.24 6.37
CA PRO A 140 8.94 -3.38 6.33
C PRO A 140 9.45 -4.80 6.02
N ALA A 141 8.64 -5.82 6.33
CA ALA A 141 8.98 -7.21 6.05
C ALA A 141 9.22 -7.48 4.54
N THR A 142 8.49 -6.79 3.66
CA THR A 142 8.63 -6.93 2.20
C THR A 142 9.96 -6.34 1.72
N SER A 143 10.29 -5.11 2.16
CA SER A 143 11.55 -4.45 1.86
C SER A 143 12.75 -5.21 2.42
N HIS A 144 12.62 -5.75 3.64
CA HIS A 144 13.63 -6.60 4.26
C HIS A 144 13.86 -7.89 3.45
N ALA A 145 12.79 -8.55 3.00
CA ALA A 145 12.91 -9.75 2.18
C ALA A 145 13.59 -9.48 0.82
N LEU A 146 13.34 -8.32 0.21
CA LEU A 146 14.00 -7.90 -1.02
C LEU A 146 15.49 -7.59 -0.77
N SER A 147 15.82 -6.83 0.26
CA SER A 147 17.21 -6.49 0.59
C SER A 147 18.07 -7.72 0.92
N ALA A 148 17.48 -8.76 1.51
CA ALA A 148 18.16 -10.02 1.77
C ALA A 148 18.56 -10.78 0.49
N LEU A 149 17.89 -10.53 -0.62
CA LEU A 149 18.14 -11.15 -1.93
C LEU A 149 18.93 -10.24 -2.87
N TRP A 150 18.94 -8.94 -2.62
CA TRP A 150 19.64 -7.92 -3.39
C TRP A 150 20.81 -7.38 -2.57
N ARG A 151 21.96 -8.04 -2.68
CA ARG A 151 23.15 -7.81 -1.82
C ARG A 151 23.73 -6.40 -1.89
N GLU A 152 23.59 -5.75 -3.03
CA GLU A 152 24.07 -4.40 -3.26
C GLU A 152 23.08 -3.32 -2.80
N ALA A 153 21.91 -3.72 -2.29
CA ALA A 153 20.94 -2.78 -1.73
C ALA A 153 21.21 -2.49 -0.26
N GLU A 154 21.24 -1.22 0.07
CA GLU A 154 21.18 -0.69 1.43
C GLU A 154 19.74 -0.40 1.80
N ILE A 155 19.25 -0.91 2.95
CA ILE A 155 17.93 -0.52 3.49
C ILE A 155 18.10 0.52 4.58
N ARG A 156 17.37 1.63 4.47
CA ARG A 156 17.33 2.75 5.42
C ARG A 156 15.95 2.85 6.02
N PHE A 157 15.83 2.55 7.30
CA PHE A 157 14.59 2.74 8.03
C PHE A 157 14.45 4.19 8.51
N VAL A 158 13.26 4.75 8.35
CA VAL A 158 12.88 6.03 8.93
C VAL A 158 11.99 5.75 10.13
N GLU A 159 12.54 5.97 11.32
CA GLU A 159 11.80 5.76 12.56
C GLU A 159 10.71 6.84 12.71
N GLY A 160 9.55 6.48 13.29
CA GLY A 160 8.41 7.39 13.42
C GLY A 160 7.75 7.77 12.09
N ALA A 161 7.84 6.92 11.07
CA ALA A 161 7.28 7.19 9.75
C ALA A 161 6.49 5.99 9.22
N GLY A 162 5.42 6.27 8.48
CA GLY A 162 4.60 5.32 7.73
C GLY A 162 5.00 5.27 6.25
N HIS A 163 3.99 5.20 5.37
CA HIS A 163 4.16 5.04 3.93
C HIS A 163 4.43 6.36 3.20
N THR A 164 3.85 7.46 3.70
CA THR A 164 3.81 8.72 2.97
C THR A 164 5.15 9.47 3.01
N LEU A 165 5.47 10.18 1.92
CA LEU A 165 6.58 11.14 1.88
C LEU A 165 6.37 12.37 2.78
N TYR A 166 5.15 12.56 3.28
CA TYR A 166 4.82 13.69 4.17
C TYR A 166 5.14 13.40 5.62
N ASP A 167 5.38 12.13 6.00
CA ASP A 167 5.83 11.81 7.35
C ASP A 167 7.24 12.39 7.60
N PRO A 168 7.51 12.88 8.82
CA PRO A 168 8.78 13.48 9.16
C PRO A 168 9.97 12.56 8.84
N GLY A 169 10.97 13.11 8.17
CA GLY A 169 12.22 12.42 7.84
C GLY A 169 12.17 11.54 6.58
N VAL A 170 11.01 11.12 6.07
CA VAL A 170 10.95 10.25 4.87
C VAL A 170 11.48 11.00 3.65
N ARG A 171 10.99 12.21 3.41
CA ARG A 171 11.45 13.04 2.29
C ARG A 171 12.95 13.30 2.33
N ASP A 172 13.48 13.63 3.50
CA ASP A 172 14.91 13.91 3.67
C ASP A 172 15.76 12.64 3.44
N ALA A 173 15.28 11.50 3.93
CA ALA A 173 15.93 10.20 3.70
C ALA A 173 15.94 9.84 2.21
N VAL A 174 14.84 10.08 1.47
CA VAL A 174 14.77 9.86 0.03
C VAL A 174 15.71 10.80 -0.73
N MET A 175 15.69 12.10 -0.42
CA MET A 175 16.59 13.08 -1.05
C MET A 175 18.05 12.73 -0.82
N LYS A 176 18.41 12.33 0.40
CA LYS A 176 19.76 11.87 0.72
C LYS A 176 20.11 10.58 -0.04
N ALA A 177 19.19 9.63 -0.14
CA ALA A 177 19.40 8.40 -0.91
C ALA A 177 19.68 8.68 -2.39
N ILE A 178 18.95 9.64 -3.00
CA ILE A 178 19.19 10.08 -4.39
C ILE A 178 20.58 10.69 -4.55
N ALA A 179 20.98 11.60 -3.65
CA ALA A 179 22.31 12.22 -3.69
C ALA A 179 23.44 11.20 -3.52
N ASP A 180 23.29 10.27 -2.56
CA ASP A 180 24.26 9.20 -2.31
C ASP A 180 24.37 8.27 -3.52
N MET A 181 23.23 7.92 -4.16
CA MET A 181 23.23 7.09 -5.36
C MET A 181 23.89 7.80 -6.54
N ALA A 182 23.59 9.07 -6.77
CA ALA A 182 24.25 9.86 -7.81
C ALA A 182 25.79 9.85 -7.66
N SER A 183 26.27 9.97 -6.43
CA SER A 183 27.70 9.90 -6.13
C SER A 183 28.35 8.52 -6.36
N ARG A 184 27.56 7.43 -6.20
CA ARG A 184 28.03 6.04 -6.44
C ARG A 184 28.20 5.73 -7.92
N ILE A 185 27.26 6.20 -8.76
CA ILE A 185 27.26 5.89 -10.20
C ILE A 185 28.11 6.85 -11.05
N SER A 186 28.55 7.97 -10.47
CA SER A 186 29.45 8.93 -11.16
C SER A 186 30.95 8.57 -11.02
N LYS A 187 31.25 7.47 -10.33
CA LYS A 187 32.62 6.92 -10.17
C LYS A 187 32.83 5.75 -11.12
#